data_431bcd8eb590cec4164763432686a56d
#
_entry.id   431bcd8eb590cec4164763432686a56d
#
_cell.length_a   1.000
_cell.length_b   1.000
_cell.length_c   1.000
_cell.angle_alpha   90.00
_cell.angle_beta   90.00
_cell.angle_gamma   90.00
#
_symmetry.space_group_name_H-M   'P 1'
#
loop_
_entity.id
_entity.type
_entity.pdbx_description
1 polymer ?
#
loop_
_entity_poly.entity_id
_entity_poly.type
_entity_poly.pdbx_seq_one_letter_code
_entity_poly.pdbx_strand_id
1 'polypeptide(L)'
;MSKIKSLVLAEFLKHFADKKPDPYIWIFSSTDNRHYNYNSRYLFEYVKDNLPEITPRFVINDPKLRAELSAEYGNQYFIETESASGIRYVLNAGVWFTSAGLPAYASGLGKNRLIVNLWHGVPLKKIALLDPNLKKMSRIYFRKIFSENYTYVLTTSHALVPLMAKSFDISEDLIKVWGQPRNDGMFQPNDPALILSGIYPNLPEFERTVLYAPTFRDYGQVRLFPFDDFDLNRMEAFLEEHKMLLFIRTHIAEQGSAAPYLGKRIRFLGNEQAEDVTGILNIFDCLITDYSSIYIDYLLTDKPMIFLPYDRKEYLTGRGMNFDYDEVTPGPKPDTFQSFLNALLTEDSHWKTERDRVNLLFNEIHEPCSAQICEQILKKIQQ
;
A
#
# COMPACT_ATOMS: atom_id res chain seq x y z
N MET A 1 0.89 -13.66 -20.85
CA MET A 1 0.94 -12.96 -22.18
C MET A 1 1.89 -11.77 -22.09
N SER A 2 2.59 -11.32 -23.17
CA SER A 2 3.41 -10.09 -23.09
C SER A 2 2.51 -8.85 -22.98
N LYS A 3 2.98 -7.78 -22.28
CA LYS A 3 2.20 -6.53 -22.11
C LYS A 3 1.76 -5.92 -23.47
N ILE A 4 2.58 -6.03 -24.50
CA ILE A 4 2.26 -5.54 -25.86
C ILE A 4 1.12 -6.35 -26.49
N LYS A 5 1.16 -7.68 -26.39
CA LYS A 5 0.08 -8.54 -26.92
C LYS A 5 -1.25 -8.28 -26.22
N SER A 6 -1.22 -8.10 -24.91
CA SER A 6 -2.42 -7.75 -24.11
C SER A 6 -3.01 -6.41 -24.54
N LEU A 7 -2.16 -5.39 -24.74
CA LEU A 7 -2.58 -4.08 -25.22
C LEU A 7 -3.24 -4.16 -26.60
N VAL A 8 -2.59 -4.81 -27.58
CA VAL A 8 -3.13 -4.96 -28.94
C VAL A 8 -4.46 -5.70 -28.93
N LEU A 9 -4.56 -6.76 -28.14
CA LEU A 9 -5.80 -7.54 -28.03
C LEU A 9 -6.92 -6.74 -27.37
N ALA A 10 -6.64 -6.01 -26.31
CA ALA A 10 -7.63 -5.15 -25.64
C ALA A 10 -8.07 -4.00 -26.54
N GLU A 11 -7.14 -3.34 -27.26
CA GLU A 11 -7.47 -2.31 -28.25
C GLU A 11 -8.38 -2.83 -29.37
N PHE A 12 -8.17 -4.05 -29.82
CA PHE A 12 -9.05 -4.68 -30.82
C PHE A 12 -10.42 -5.03 -30.21
N LEU A 13 -10.44 -5.71 -29.07
CA LEU A 13 -11.67 -6.23 -28.47
C LEU A 13 -12.60 -5.12 -27.96
N LYS A 14 -12.08 -3.92 -27.58
CA LYS A 14 -12.94 -2.82 -27.14
C LYS A 14 -13.96 -2.36 -28.20
N HIS A 15 -13.68 -2.57 -29.49
CA HIS A 15 -14.61 -2.23 -30.56
C HIS A 15 -15.82 -3.17 -30.64
N PHE A 16 -15.72 -4.34 -30.00
CA PHE A 16 -16.77 -5.36 -29.91
C PHE A 16 -17.38 -5.47 -28.51
N ALA A 17 -16.94 -4.64 -27.58
CA ALA A 17 -17.52 -4.56 -26.24
C ALA A 17 -18.83 -3.76 -26.25
N ASP A 18 -19.64 -3.97 -25.24
CA ASP A 18 -20.91 -3.27 -25.08
C ASP A 18 -20.66 -1.75 -24.95
N LYS A 19 -21.47 -0.98 -25.68
CA LYS A 19 -21.44 0.49 -25.60
C LYS A 19 -21.91 1.01 -24.23
N LYS A 20 -22.73 0.19 -23.54
CA LYS A 20 -23.22 0.45 -22.18
C LYS A 20 -22.84 -0.76 -21.32
N PRO A 21 -21.62 -0.77 -20.76
CA PRO A 21 -21.18 -1.81 -19.83
C PRO A 21 -22.10 -1.88 -18.62
N ASP A 22 -22.25 -3.07 -18.03
CA ASP A 22 -23.09 -3.29 -16.87
C ASP A 22 -22.54 -2.55 -15.63
N PRO A 23 -23.25 -1.56 -15.08
CA PRO A 23 -22.78 -0.75 -13.96
C PRO A 23 -22.71 -1.53 -12.64
N TYR A 24 -23.32 -2.70 -12.54
CA TYR A 24 -23.30 -3.56 -11.35
C TYR A 24 -22.22 -4.65 -11.42
N ILE A 25 -21.46 -4.74 -12.51
CA ILE A 25 -20.24 -5.55 -12.56
C ILE A 25 -19.06 -4.65 -12.22
N TRP A 26 -18.41 -4.93 -11.06
CA TRP A 26 -17.26 -4.20 -10.57
C TRP A 26 -16.00 -5.04 -10.66
N ILE A 27 -14.99 -4.53 -11.38
CA ILE A 27 -13.70 -5.19 -11.57
C ILE A 27 -12.66 -4.55 -10.68
N PHE A 28 -11.94 -5.39 -9.96
CA PHE A 28 -10.80 -4.99 -9.11
C PHE A 28 -9.50 -5.50 -9.70
N SER A 29 -8.45 -4.70 -9.63
CA SER A 29 -7.13 -5.10 -10.09
C SER A 29 -6.03 -4.44 -9.26
N SER A 30 -4.87 -5.08 -9.19
CA SER A 30 -3.71 -4.57 -8.50
C SER A 30 -2.44 -4.80 -9.31
N THR A 31 -1.29 -4.90 -8.66
CA THR A 31 0.03 -4.94 -9.27
C THR A 31 0.13 -5.99 -10.38
N ASP A 32 0.39 -5.52 -11.60
CA ASP A 32 0.55 -6.33 -12.82
C ASP A 32 -0.62 -7.30 -13.12
N ASN A 33 -1.77 -7.14 -12.47
CA ASN A 33 -2.90 -8.08 -12.48
C ASN A 33 -2.50 -9.49 -11.98
N ARG A 34 -1.52 -9.58 -11.08
CA ARG A 34 -0.96 -10.84 -10.58
C ARG A 34 -0.94 -10.96 -9.07
N HIS A 35 -1.26 -9.88 -8.35
CA HIS A 35 -1.22 -9.81 -6.90
C HIS A 35 -2.57 -9.44 -6.31
N TYR A 36 -2.88 -10.00 -5.15
CA TYR A 36 -4.08 -9.71 -4.37
C TYR A 36 -3.69 -8.83 -3.18
N ASN A 37 -3.52 -7.52 -3.44
CA ASN A 37 -2.96 -6.59 -2.47
C ASN A 37 -3.51 -5.16 -2.61
N TYR A 38 -3.02 -4.27 -1.75
CA TYR A 38 -3.32 -2.84 -1.72
C TYR A 38 -4.82 -2.52 -1.54
N ASN A 39 -5.20 -1.27 -1.78
CA ASN A 39 -6.57 -0.78 -1.60
C ASN A 39 -7.62 -1.58 -2.37
N SER A 40 -7.27 -2.12 -3.54
CA SER A 40 -8.19 -2.95 -4.35
C SER A 40 -8.62 -4.22 -3.64
N ARG A 41 -7.72 -4.88 -2.87
CA ARG A 41 -8.06 -6.06 -2.07
C ARG A 41 -9.12 -5.71 -1.01
N TYR A 42 -8.83 -4.74 -0.18
CA TYR A 42 -9.69 -4.39 0.95
C TYR A 42 -11.08 -3.89 0.50
N LEU A 43 -11.12 -3.07 -0.57
CA LEU A 43 -12.38 -2.63 -1.12
C LEU A 43 -13.17 -3.78 -1.77
N PHE A 44 -12.49 -4.72 -2.45
CA PHE A 44 -13.11 -5.91 -3.00
C PHE A 44 -13.73 -6.78 -1.90
N GLU A 45 -12.99 -7.04 -0.83
CA GLU A 45 -13.47 -7.81 0.32
C GLU A 45 -14.70 -7.13 0.94
N TYR A 46 -14.66 -5.82 1.13
CA TYR A 46 -15.80 -5.04 1.61
C TYR A 46 -17.03 -5.18 0.69
N VAL A 47 -16.85 -5.00 -0.62
CA VAL A 47 -17.96 -5.10 -1.60
C VAL A 47 -18.55 -6.50 -1.63
N LYS A 48 -17.70 -7.54 -1.63
CA LYS A 48 -18.10 -8.94 -1.61
C LYS A 48 -19.00 -9.26 -0.42
N ASP A 49 -18.70 -8.71 0.74
CA ASP A 49 -19.38 -9.04 2.01
C ASP A 49 -20.61 -8.14 2.30
N ASN A 50 -20.65 -6.94 1.73
CA ASN A 50 -21.66 -5.93 2.12
C ASN A 50 -22.59 -5.47 0.99
N LEU A 51 -22.28 -5.73 -0.29
CA LEU A 51 -23.08 -5.25 -1.44
C LEU A 51 -23.58 -6.41 -2.31
N PRO A 52 -24.63 -7.11 -1.91
CA PRO A 52 -25.12 -8.30 -2.63
C PRO A 52 -25.65 -8.01 -4.04
N GLU A 53 -26.01 -6.76 -4.36
CA GLU A 53 -26.45 -6.33 -5.68
C GLU A 53 -25.29 -6.18 -6.67
N ILE A 54 -24.05 -6.09 -6.19
CA ILE A 54 -22.87 -5.94 -7.02
C ILE A 54 -22.27 -7.31 -7.35
N THR A 55 -21.80 -7.45 -8.57
CA THR A 55 -21.03 -8.60 -9.02
C THR A 55 -19.52 -8.26 -9.02
N PRO A 56 -18.80 -8.45 -7.90
CA PRO A 56 -17.39 -8.12 -7.83
C PRO A 56 -16.53 -9.21 -8.47
N ARG A 57 -15.49 -8.82 -9.19
CA ARG A 57 -14.45 -9.72 -9.73
C ARG A 57 -13.09 -9.13 -9.53
N PHE A 58 -12.15 -9.93 -9.05
CA PHE A 58 -10.75 -9.54 -8.95
C PHE A 58 -9.92 -10.21 -10.04
N VAL A 59 -9.08 -9.42 -10.73
CA VAL A 59 -8.23 -9.92 -11.81
C VAL A 59 -6.94 -10.47 -11.22
N ILE A 60 -6.72 -11.79 -11.41
CA ILE A 60 -5.49 -12.49 -11.03
C ILE A 60 -4.99 -13.32 -12.21
N ASN A 61 -3.93 -12.86 -12.88
CA ASN A 61 -3.34 -13.54 -14.03
C ASN A 61 -2.36 -14.66 -13.62
N ASP A 62 -1.92 -14.68 -12.37
CA ASP A 62 -1.17 -15.84 -11.84
C ASP A 62 -2.11 -17.01 -11.60
N PRO A 63 -1.94 -18.16 -12.32
CA PRO A 63 -2.87 -19.27 -12.23
C PRO A 63 -2.83 -19.98 -10.87
N LYS A 64 -1.66 -20.00 -10.20
CA LYS A 64 -1.51 -20.64 -8.89
C LYS A 64 -2.23 -19.82 -7.84
N LEU A 65 -1.91 -18.54 -7.72
CA LEU A 65 -2.58 -17.63 -6.79
C LEU A 65 -4.08 -17.57 -7.03
N ARG A 66 -4.52 -17.51 -8.30
CA ARG A 66 -5.95 -17.54 -8.62
C ARG A 66 -6.64 -18.80 -8.14
N ALA A 67 -6.00 -19.97 -8.28
CA ALA A 67 -6.56 -21.23 -7.79
C ALA A 67 -6.65 -21.25 -6.26
N GLU A 68 -5.64 -20.77 -5.55
CA GLU A 68 -5.60 -20.64 -4.09
C GLU A 68 -6.72 -19.72 -3.59
N LEU A 69 -6.82 -18.52 -4.12
CA LEU A 69 -7.87 -17.56 -3.77
C LEU A 69 -9.28 -18.07 -4.15
N SER A 70 -9.41 -18.78 -5.27
CA SER A 70 -10.70 -19.38 -5.66
C SER A 70 -11.13 -20.49 -4.72
N ALA A 71 -10.19 -21.26 -4.16
CA ALA A 71 -10.49 -22.27 -3.16
C ALA A 71 -10.93 -21.65 -1.82
N GLU A 72 -10.33 -20.54 -1.46
CA GLU A 72 -10.61 -19.82 -0.20
C GLU A 72 -11.93 -19.02 -0.26
N TYR A 73 -12.12 -18.20 -1.31
CA TYR A 73 -13.23 -17.23 -1.41
C TYR A 73 -14.35 -17.68 -2.34
N GLY A 74 -14.09 -18.58 -3.26
CA GLY A 74 -15.03 -19.06 -4.28
C GLY A 74 -14.61 -18.71 -5.73
N ASN A 75 -14.85 -19.65 -6.64
CA ASN A 75 -14.47 -19.56 -8.06
C ASN A 75 -15.08 -18.37 -8.80
N GLN A 76 -16.25 -17.90 -8.33
CA GLN A 76 -16.97 -16.81 -8.98
C GLN A 76 -16.29 -15.45 -8.82
N TYR A 77 -15.32 -15.30 -7.92
CA TYR A 77 -14.74 -13.99 -7.59
C TYR A 77 -13.47 -13.63 -8.38
N PHE A 78 -12.75 -14.63 -8.89
CA PHE A 78 -11.44 -14.40 -9.52
C PHE A 78 -11.43 -14.73 -10.99
N ILE A 79 -10.90 -13.82 -11.81
CA ILE A 79 -10.83 -13.93 -13.27
C ILE A 79 -9.41 -13.63 -13.76
N GLU A 80 -9.13 -14.00 -15.01
CA GLU A 80 -7.89 -13.63 -15.70
C GLU A 80 -8.16 -12.69 -16.87
N THR A 81 -7.16 -11.98 -17.36
CA THR A 81 -7.22 -11.09 -18.53
C THR A 81 -6.09 -11.38 -19.53
N GLU A 82 -5.65 -12.62 -19.62
CA GLU A 82 -4.69 -13.10 -20.63
C GLU A 82 -5.38 -13.76 -21.84
N SER A 83 -6.66 -14.14 -21.72
CA SER A 83 -7.49 -14.63 -22.82
C SER A 83 -8.41 -13.56 -23.40
N ALA A 84 -8.91 -13.81 -24.63
CA ALA A 84 -9.90 -12.92 -25.25
C ALA A 84 -11.24 -12.91 -24.47
N SER A 85 -11.62 -14.03 -23.85
CA SER A 85 -12.83 -14.14 -23.04
C SER A 85 -12.73 -13.32 -21.76
N GLY A 86 -11.60 -13.42 -21.04
CA GLY A 86 -11.36 -12.62 -19.83
C GLY A 86 -11.32 -11.11 -20.11
N ILE A 87 -10.62 -10.70 -21.19
CA ILE A 87 -10.61 -9.29 -21.61
C ILE A 87 -12.03 -8.82 -21.99
N ARG A 88 -12.80 -9.60 -22.74
CA ARG A 88 -14.20 -9.22 -23.07
C ARG A 88 -15.05 -9.07 -21.81
N TYR A 89 -14.88 -9.97 -20.83
CA TYR A 89 -15.62 -9.87 -19.58
C TYR A 89 -15.36 -8.55 -18.88
N VAL A 90 -14.10 -8.17 -18.67
CA VAL A 90 -13.79 -6.90 -18.01
C VAL A 90 -14.19 -5.68 -18.84
N LEU A 91 -14.16 -5.77 -20.17
CA LEU A 91 -14.63 -4.72 -21.06
C LEU A 91 -16.15 -4.50 -21.01
N ASN A 92 -16.94 -5.46 -20.54
CA ASN A 92 -18.39 -5.33 -20.35
C ASN A 92 -18.78 -4.91 -18.93
N ALA A 93 -17.80 -4.69 -18.04
CA ALA A 93 -18.02 -4.18 -16.70
C ALA A 93 -18.03 -2.65 -16.66
N GLY A 94 -18.99 -2.08 -15.94
CA GLY A 94 -19.21 -0.63 -15.86
C GLY A 94 -18.32 0.10 -14.86
N VAL A 95 -17.75 -0.60 -13.88
CA VAL A 95 -16.89 0.01 -12.85
C VAL A 95 -15.59 -0.77 -12.70
N TRP A 96 -14.48 -0.06 -12.72
CA TRP A 96 -13.16 -0.62 -12.43
C TRP A 96 -12.50 0.10 -11.25
N PHE A 97 -11.98 -0.67 -10.32
CA PHE A 97 -11.11 -0.20 -9.25
C PHE A 97 -9.70 -0.77 -9.44
N THR A 98 -8.71 0.08 -9.30
CA THR A 98 -7.32 -0.33 -9.45
C THR A 98 -6.42 0.35 -8.42
N SER A 99 -5.45 -0.38 -7.90
CA SER A 99 -4.39 0.21 -7.06
C SER A 99 -3.09 0.41 -7.84
N ALA A 100 -2.83 -0.41 -8.87
CA ALA A 100 -1.60 -0.34 -9.66
C ALA A 100 -1.78 -1.01 -11.03
N GLY A 101 -2.09 -0.23 -12.04
CA GLY A 101 -2.36 -0.70 -13.39
C GLY A 101 -3.85 -0.65 -13.75
N LEU A 102 -4.24 -1.33 -14.81
CA LEU A 102 -5.63 -1.46 -15.24
C LEU A 102 -5.94 -2.94 -15.48
N PRO A 103 -7.21 -3.38 -15.35
CA PRO A 103 -7.63 -4.75 -15.69
C PRO A 103 -7.31 -5.12 -17.13
N ALA A 104 -7.51 -4.20 -18.07
CA ALA A 104 -7.13 -4.29 -19.47
C ALA A 104 -6.59 -2.93 -19.95
N TYR A 105 -5.62 -2.96 -20.87
CA TYR A 105 -4.92 -1.76 -21.32
C TYR A 105 -5.40 -1.36 -22.72
N ALA A 106 -6.25 -0.33 -22.80
CA ALA A 106 -6.68 0.27 -24.06
C ALA A 106 -6.99 1.75 -23.88
N SER A 107 -6.97 2.50 -24.97
CA SER A 107 -7.29 3.93 -24.95
C SER A 107 -8.80 4.17 -24.92
N GLY A 108 -9.23 5.28 -24.31
CA GLY A 108 -10.61 5.75 -24.34
C GLY A 108 -11.64 4.87 -23.62
N LEU A 109 -11.21 4.01 -22.71
CA LEU A 109 -12.08 3.14 -21.91
C LEU A 109 -12.93 3.92 -20.91
N GLY A 110 -12.42 5.03 -20.37
CA GLY A 110 -13.15 5.89 -19.43
C GLY A 110 -14.35 6.63 -19.99
N LYS A 111 -14.62 6.51 -21.32
CA LYS A 111 -15.75 7.19 -21.96
C LYS A 111 -17.11 6.59 -21.63
N ASN A 112 -17.15 5.31 -21.29
CA ASN A 112 -18.40 4.55 -21.07
C ASN A 112 -18.41 3.73 -19.79
N ARG A 113 -17.42 3.89 -18.91
CA ARG A 113 -17.33 3.24 -17.60
C ARG A 113 -16.64 4.12 -16.59
N LEU A 114 -16.82 3.80 -15.32
CA LEU A 114 -16.09 4.46 -14.24
C LEU A 114 -14.77 3.72 -13.97
N ILE A 115 -13.65 4.43 -14.02
CA ILE A 115 -12.33 3.86 -13.69
C ILE A 115 -11.75 4.66 -12.53
N VAL A 116 -11.70 4.04 -11.36
CA VAL A 116 -11.27 4.64 -10.11
C VAL A 116 -9.90 4.09 -9.72
N ASN A 117 -8.90 4.97 -9.71
CA ASN A 117 -7.59 4.62 -9.19
C ASN A 117 -7.56 4.86 -7.68
N LEU A 118 -7.61 3.78 -6.91
CA LEU A 118 -7.54 3.81 -5.44
C LEU A 118 -6.14 4.16 -4.93
N TRP A 119 -5.13 4.07 -5.80
CA TRP A 119 -3.71 4.18 -5.49
C TRP A 119 -3.28 3.20 -4.39
N HIS A 120 -2.08 3.40 -3.79
CA HIS A 120 -1.51 2.45 -2.82
C HIS A 120 -0.56 3.10 -1.80
N GLY A 121 -0.80 4.35 -1.44
CA GLY A 121 -0.05 5.07 -0.40
C GLY A 121 0.25 6.52 -0.77
N VAL A 122 0.64 7.31 0.22
CA VAL A 122 1.03 8.70 0.01
C VAL A 122 2.34 8.77 -0.78
N PRO A 123 2.43 9.55 -1.86
CA PRO A 123 3.60 9.60 -2.71
C PRO A 123 4.70 10.50 -2.11
N LEU A 124 5.46 9.98 -1.16
CA LEU A 124 6.65 10.66 -0.64
C LEU A 124 7.70 10.88 -1.73
N LYS A 125 7.89 9.89 -2.60
CA LYS A 125 8.77 9.96 -3.78
C LYS A 125 8.02 10.51 -4.98
N LYS A 126 8.76 11.06 -5.94
CA LYS A 126 8.19 11.42 -7.25
C LYS A 126 7.71 10.18 -7.97
N ILE A 127 6.45 10.20 -8.42
CA ILE A 127 5.75 9.08 -9.04
C ILE A 127 5.20 9.45 -10.41
N ALA A 128 4.85 8.45 -11.19
CA ALA A 128 4.17 8.56 -12.48
C ALA A 128 4.85 9.60 -13.38
N LEU A 129 4.15 10.63 -13.84
CA LEU A 129 4.72 11.64 -14.74
C LEU A 129 5.70 12.63 -14.06
N LEU A 130 5.79 12.63 -12.74
CA LEU A 130 6.80 13.40 -12.01
C LEU A 130 8.14 12.64 -11.85
N ASP A 131 8.18 11.33 -12.14
CA ASP A 131 9.44 10.56 -12.12
C ASP A 131 10.39 11.13 -13.19
N PRO A 132 11.57 11.66 -12.79
CA PRO A 132 12.54 12.24 -13.72
C PRO A 132 13.12 11.20 -14.68
N ASN A 133 13.12 9.92 -14.31
CA ASN A 133 13.66 8.82 -15.09
C ASN A 133 12.70 8.29 -16.16
N LEU A 134 11.44 8.76 -16.15
CA LEU A 134 10.43 8.28 -17.09
C LEU A 134 10.71 8.76 -18.52
N LYS A 135 10.92 7.82 -19.45
CA LYS A 135 11.21 8.09 -20.86
C LYS A 135 10.03 8.76 -21.58
N LYS A 136 10.30 9.59 -22.62
CA LYS A 136 9.28 10.32 -23.39
C LYS A 136 8.15 9.43 -23.91
N MET A 137 8.46 8.27 -24.48
CA MET A 137 7.44 7.33 -24.98
C MET A 137 6.58 6.76 -23.86
N SER A 138 7.19 6.48 -22.70
CA SER A 138 6.45 6.03 -21.51
C SER A 138 5.50 7.12 -20.98
N ARG A 139 5.86 8.39 -21.09
CA ARG A 139 4.98 9.52 -20.72
C ARG A 139 3.75 9.59 -21.64
N ILE A 140 3.95 9.43 -22.96
CA ILE A 140 2.84 9.41 -23.95
C ILE A 140 1.92 8.21 -23.68
N TYR A 141 2.52 7.03 -23.45
CA TYR A 141 1.78 5.82 -23.09
C TYR A 141 0.96 6.02 -21.80
N PHE A 142 1.60 6.59 -20.77
CA PHE A 142 0.93 6.83 -19.48
C PHE A 142 -0.30 7.73 -19.65
N ARG A 143 -0.18 8.85 -20.38
CA ARG A 143 -1.30 9.75 -20.65
C ARG A 143 -2.45 9.05 -21.35
N LYS A 144 -2.14 8.32 -22.43
CA LYS A 144 -3.14 7.65 -23.26
C LYS A 144 -3.87 6.51 -22.56
N ILE A 145 -3.16 5.74 -21.75
CA ILE A 145 -3.68 4.53 -21.15
C ILE A 145 -4.20 4.74 -19.72
N PHE A 146 -3.61 5.70 -18.99
CA PHE A 146 -3.97 5.94 -17.59
C PHE A 146 -4.70 7.29 -17.43
N SER A 147 -4.03 8.42 -17.69
CA SER A 147 -4.59 9.75 -17.42
C SER A 147 -5.93 9.98 -18.12
N GLU A 148 -6.04 9.66 -19.41
CA GLU A 148 -7.27 9.85 -20.21
C GLU A 148 -8.39 8.86 -19.84
N ASN A 149 -8.09 7.82 -19.08
CA ASN A 149 -9.07 6.80 -18.69
C ASN A 149 -9.61 6.94 -17.27
N TYR A 150 -8.86 7.57 -16.35
CA TYR A 150 -9.32 7.70 -14.97
C TYR A 150 -10.53 8.64 -14.85
N THR A 151 -11.58 8.15 -14.20
CA THR A 151 -12.71 8.97 -13.75
C THR A 151 -12.35 9.67 -12.46
N TYR A 152 -11.72 8.94 -11.53
CA TYR A 152 -11.24 9.45 -10.25
C TYR A 152 -9.89 8.83 -9.87
N VAL A 153 -9.07 9.61 -9.17
CA VAL A 153 -7.89 9.12 -8.45
C VAL A 153 -8.05 9.49 -6.98
N LEU A 154 -7.87 8.53 -6.08
CA LEU A 154 -8.07 8.75 -4.66
C LEU A 154 -6.80 9.25 -3.97
N THR A 155 -7.01 10.02 -2.92
CA THR A 155 -5.97 10.49 -2.01
C THR A 155 -6.51 10.58 -0.59
N THR A 156 -5.67 10.91 0.38
CA THR A 156 -5.98 10.90 1.81
C THR A 156 -6.12 12.30 2.42
N SER A 157 -5.69 13.36 1.71
CA SER A 157 -5.86 14.75 2.16
C SER A 157 -5.97 15.74 0.99
N HIS A 158 -6.55 16.90 1.25
CA HIS A 158 -6.61 18.01 0.28
C HIS A 158 -5.21 18.58 -0.04
N ALA A 159 -4.28 18.54 0.91
CA ALA A 159 -2.90 18.96 0.67
C ALA A 159 -2.20 18.14 -0.44
N LEU A 160 -2.62 16.90 -0.66
CA LEU A 160 -2.08 16.03 -1.70
C LEU A 160 -2.73 16.21 -3.07
N VAL A 161 -3.88 16.87 -3.17
CA VAL A 161 -4.64 17.02 -4.43
C VAL A 161 -3.79 17.59 -5.55
N PRO A 162 -3.07 18.73 -5.40
CA PRO A 162 -2.26 19.29 -6.47
C PRO A 162 -1.10 18.37 -6.89
N LEU A 163 -0.51 17.65 -5.95
CA LEU A 163 0.57 16.69 -6.21
C LEU A 163 0.06 15.50 -7.03
N MET A 164 -1.08 14.93 -6.64
CA MET A 164 -1.71 13.81 -7.33
C MET A 164 -2.15 14.21 -8.74
N ALA A 165 -2.78 15.37 -8.90
CA ALA A 165 -3.19 15.91 -10.20
C ALA A 165 -2.01 16.06 -11.17
N LYS A 166 -0.90 16.63 -10.71
CA LYS A 166 0.34 16.74 -11.50
C LYS A 166 0.98 15.38 -11.81
N SER A 167 0.96 14.46 -10.85
CA SER A 167 1.54 13.11 -11.02
C SER A 167 0.83 12.32 -12.10
N PHE A 168 -0.50 12.42 -12.16
CA PHE A 168 -1.34 11.68 -13.10
C PHE A 168 -1.73 12.48 -14.35
N ASP A 169 -1.38 13.79 -14.42
CA ASP A 169 -1.75 14.71 -15.50
C ASP A 169 -3.27 14.72 -15.75
N ILE A 170 -4.01 14.96 -14.68
CA ILE A 170 -5.48 15.06 -14.66
C ILE A 170 -5.91 16.30 -13.86
N SER A 171 -7.17 16.73 -14.05
CA SER A 171 -7.71 17.87 -13.32
C SER A 171 -7.86 17.58 -11.81
N GLU A 172 -7.67 18.58 -10.97
CA GLU A 172 -7.76 18.47 -9.51
C GLU A 172 -9.16 18.03 -9.04
N ASP A 173 -10.22 18.39 -9.77
CA ASP A 173 -11.59 17.97 -9.46
C ASP A 173 -11.84 16.46 -9.62
N LEU A 174 -10.96 15.75 -10.35
CA LEU A 174 -10.97 14.30 -10.46
C LEU A 174 -10.20 13.59 -9.33
N ILE A 175 -9.44 14.34 -8.53
CA ILE A 175 -8.80 13.82 -7.32
C ILE A 175 -9.82 13.86 -6.18
N LYS A 176 -10.05 12.71 -5.55
CA LYS A 176 -11.03 12.58 -4.46
C LYS A 176 -10.36 12.24 -3.14
N VAL A 177 -10.62 13.03 -2.13
CA VAL A 177 -10.15 12.79 -0.75
C VAL A 177 -11.14 11.82 -0.09
N TRP A 178 -11.00 10.52 -0.41
CA TRP A 178 -11.90 9.46 0.09
C TRP A 178 -11.17 8.43 0.95
N GLY A 179 -9.88 8.60 1.21
CA GLY A 179 -9.09 7.71 2.05
C GLY A 179 -8.52 6.48 1.33
N GLN A 180 -8.10 5.50 2.11
CA GLN A 180 -7.49 4.25 1.64
C GLN A 180 -8.17 3.06 2.31
N PRO A 181 -8.90 2.20 1.58
CA PRO A 181 -9.56 1.01 2.12
C PRO A 181 -8.67 0.08 2.94
N ARG A 182 -7.37 0.00 2.61
CA ARG A 182 -6.40 -0.81 3.36
C ARG A 182 -6.22 -0.36 4.82
N ASN A 183 -6.59 0.89 5.11
CA ASN A 183 -6.47 1.45 6.46
C ASN A 183 -7.70 1.17 7.32
N ASP A 184 -8.80 0.66 6.75
CA ASP A 184 -10.05 0.43 7.48
C ASP A 184 -9.86 -0.50 8.69
N GLY A 185 -9.00 -1.52 8.57
CA GLY A 185 -8.67 -2.44 9.66
C GLY A 185 -7.95 -1.79 10.84
N MET A 186 -7.27 -0.66 10.65
CA MET A 186 -6.57 0.05 11.73
C MET A 186 -7.52 0.77 12.69
N PHE A 187 -8.76 1.02 12.27
CA PHE A 187 -9.78 1.65 13.11
C PHE A 187 -10.58 0.62 13.94
N GLN A 188 -10.28 -0.68 13.77
CA GLN A 188 -10.85 -1.74 14.58
C GLN A 188 -9.94 -2.05 15.76
N PRO A 189 -10.50 -2.40 16.93
CA PRO A 189 -9.69 -2.86 18.06
C PRO A 189 -9.07 -4.23 17.70
N ASN A 190 -7.75 -4.29 17.63
CA ASN A 190 -6.99 -5.50 17.39
C ASN A 190 -6.22 -5.88 18.64
N ASP A 191 -6.32 -7.14 19.07
CA ASP A 191 -5.53 -7.69 20.17
C ASP A 191 -4.17 -8.19 19.63
N PRO A 192 -3.04 -7.53 19.99
CA PRO A 192 -1.71 -7.95 19.55
C PRO A 192 -1.39 -9.39 19.91
N ALA A 193 -1.76 -9.84 21.13
CA ALA A 193 -1.46 -11.19 21.60
C ALA A 193 -2.22 -12.24 20.79
N LEU A 194 -3.48 -11.99 20.47
CA LEU A 194 -4.30 -12.89 19.65
C LEU A 194 -3.76 -13.00 18.22
N ILE A 195 -3.48 -11.88 17.58
CA ILE A 195 -3.00 -11.86 16.19
C ILE A 195 -1.61 -12.51 16.09
N LEU A 196 -0.69 -12.12 16.99
CA LEU A 196 0.67 -12.63 16.95
C LEU A 196 0.79 -14.10 17.35
N SER A 197 -0.05 -14.61 18.27
CA SER A 197 -0.09 -16.04 18.61
C SER A 197 -0.60 -16.89 17.45
N GLY A 198 -1.47 -16.36 16.60
CA GLY A 198 -1.90 -17.03 15.38
C GLY A 198 -0.78 -17.17 14.34
N ILE A 199 0.19 -16.25 14.35
CA ILE A 199 1.35 -16.26 13.44
C ILE A 199 2.53 -17.05 14.04
N TYR A 200 2.76 -16.91 15.35
CA TYR A 200 3.91 -17.51 16.05
C TYR A 200 3.44 -18.32 17.25
N PRO A 201 3.54 -19.67 17.20
CA PRO A 201 3.01 -20.52 18.26
C PRO A 201 3.76 -20.42 19.60
N ASN A 202 4.98 -19.88 19.62
CA ASN A 202 5.85 -19.85 20.79
C ASN A 202 6.50 -18.47 20.97
N LEU A 203 5.68 -17.43 21.22
CA LEU A 203 6.21 -16.13 21.62
C LEU A 203 6.45 -16.10 23.14
N PRO A 204 7.54 -15.48 23.62
CA PRO A 204 7.69 -15.18 25.03
C PRO A 204 6.63 -14.15 25.47
N GLU A 205 6.38 -14.06 26.77
CA GLU A 205 5.53 -13.01 27.33
C GLU A 205 6.06 -11.62 26.93
N PHE A 206 5.17 -10.73 26.52
CA PHE A 206 5.50 -9.38 26.08
C PHE A 206 4.45 -8.36 26.54
N GLU A 207 4.88 -7.13 26.69
CA GLU A 207 4.04 -5.97 27.01
C GLU A 207 4.03 -4.94 25.89
N ARG A 208 5.05 -4.94 25.01
CA ARG A 208 5.18 -4.01 23.90
C ARG A 208 5.68 -4.71 22.64
N THR A 209 5.21 -4.19 21.50
CA THR A 209 5.55 -4.69 20.17
C THR A 209 6.15 -3.59 19.31
N VAL A 210 7.20 -3.90 18.58
CA VAL A 210 7.92 -2.97 17.72
C VAL A 210 7.99 -3.54 16.31
N LEU A 211 7.59 -2.78 15.30
CA LEU A 211 7.78 -3.14 13.90
C LEU A 211 8.98 -2.40 13.32
N TYR A 212 9.95 -3.12 12.78
CA TYR A 212 11.05 -2.54 11.99
C TYR A 212 10.84 -2.85 10.51
N ALA A 213 10.42 -1.85 9.74
CA ALA A 213 10.08 -1.95 8.32
C ALA A 213 10.93 -0.99 7.48
N PRO A 214 12.20 -1.33 7.16
CA PRO A 214 13.06 -0.51 6.33
C PRO A 214 12.64 -0.57 4.86
N THR A 215 12.95 0.49 4.11
CA THR A 215 12.73 0.54 2.66
C THR A 215 13.76 -0.28 1.91
N PHE A 216 13.31 -0.98 0.87
CA PHE A 216 14.18 -1.64 -0.10
C PHE A 216 15.14 -0.66 -0.79
N ARG A 217 16.34 -1.12 -1.13
CA ARG A 217 17.38 -0.36 -1.82
C ARG A 217 17.61 -0.89 -3.23
N ASP A 218 17.39 -0.02 -4.23
CA ASP A 218 17.69 -0.35 -5.64
C ASP A 218 19.21 -0.39 -5.94
N TYR A 219 20.04 0.12 -5.02
CA TYR A 219 21.49 0.31 -5.21
C TYR A 219 22.37 -0.50 -4.24
N GLY A 220 21.79 -1.35 -3.40
CA GLY A 220 22.53 -2.14 -2.41
C GLY A 220 21.64 -2.96 -1.51
N GLN A 221 22.21 -3.49 -0.44
CA GLN A 221 21.45 -4.19 0.60
C GLN A 221 21.04 -3.23 1.70
N VAL A 222 19.91 -3.48 2.32
CA VAL A 222 19.47 -2.79 3.53
C VAL A 222 20.42 -3.13 4.68
N ARG A 223 20.95 -2.12 5.35
CA ARG A 223 21.70 -2.26 6.60
C ARG A 223 20.71 -2.14 7.76
N LEU A 224 20.40 -3.27 8.39
CA LEU A 224 19.59 -3.29 9.59
C LEU A 224 20.42 -2.80 10.79
N PHE A 225 19.78 -2.05 11.71
CA PHE A 225 20.44 -1.46 12.88
C PHE A 225 21.77 -0.77 12.51
N PRO A 226 21.73 0.33 11.74
CA PRO A 226 22.90 0.92 11.09
C PRO A 226 23.77 1.73 12.04
N PHE A 227 24.08 1.16 13.20
CA PHE A 227 24.95 1.75 14.24
C PHE A 227 26.29 1.04 14.24
N ASP A 228 27.38 1.80 14.35
CA ASP A 228 28.74 1.23 14.40
C ASP A 228 29.02 0.52 15.73
N ASP A 229 28.30 0.91 16.79
CA ASP A 229 28.34 0.35 18.14
C ASP A 229 27.21 -0.67 18.40
N PHE A 230 26.56 -1.21 17.35
CA PHE A 230 25.48 -2.17 17.50
C PHE A 230 25.97 -3.49 18.09
N ASP A 231 25.29 -3.97 19.13
CA ASP A 231 25.53 -5.25 19.81
C ASP A 231 24.21 -6.01 19.93
N LEU A 232 24.12 -7.16 19.26
CA LEU A 232 22.91 -8.00 19.23
C LEU A 232 22.59 -8.59 20.63
N ASN A 233 23.59 -8.99 21.43
CA ASN A 233 23.34 -9.53 22.74
C ASN A 233 22.77 -8.46 23.68
N ARG A 234 23.29 -7.25 23.59
CA ARG A 234 22.77 -6.11 24.32
C ARG A 234 21.36 -5.73 23.87
N MET A 235 21.05 -5.84 22.58
CA MET A 235 19.69 -5.63 22.05
C MET A 235 18.71 -6.67 22.58
N GLU A 236 19.04 -7.97 22.52
CA GLU A 236 18.20 -9.04 23.06
C GLU A 236 18.00 -8.91 24.58
N ALA A 237 19.04 -8.58 25.34
CA ALA A 237 18.94 -8.34 26.78
C ALA A 237 18.02 -7.14 27.11
N PHE A 238 18.14 -6.05 26.34
CA PHE A 238 17.27 -4.89 26.47
C PHE A 238 15.81 -5.21 26.20
N LEU A 239 15.53 -5.95 25.10
CA LEU A 239 14.17 -6.36 24.75
C LEU A 239 13.57 -7.32 25.81
N GLU A 240 14.39 -8.20 26.38
CA GLU A 240 13.97 -9.12 27.46
C GLU A 240 13.65 -8.31 28.74
N GLU A 241 14.52 -7.41 29.17
CA GLU A 241 14.34 -6.56 30.35
C GLU A 241 13.05 -5.74 30.30
N HIS A 242 12.74 -5.21 29.11
CA HIS A 242 11.56 -4.36 28.90
C HIS A 242 10.36 -5.12 28.32
N LYS A 243 10.38 -6.45 28.29
CA LYS A 243 9.32 -7.31 27.75
C LYS A 243 8.82 -6.86 26.36
N MET A 244 9.74 -6.47 25.48
CA MET A 244 9.44 -6.08 24.12
C MET A 244 9.62 -7.22 23.14
N LEU A 245 8.80 -7.24 22.06
CA LEU A 245 9.04 -8.03 20.86
C LEU A 245 9.30 -7.11 19.69
N LEU A 246 10.37 -7.37 18.94
CA LEU A 246 10.71 -6.65 17.73
C LEU A 246 10.49 -7.53 16.50
N PHE A 247 9.74 -7.04 15.54
CA PHE A 247 9.43 -7.73 14.29
C PHE A 247 10.12 -7.02 13.13
N ILE A 248 11.00 -7.75 12.42
CA ILE A 248 11.69 -7.23 11.24
C ILE A 248 10.89 -7.62 10.01
N ARG A 249 10.50 -6.63 9.20
CA ARG A 249 9.83 -6.81 7.91
C ARG A 249 10.66 -6.20 6.80
N THR A 250 11.38 -7.04 6.05
CA THR A 250 12.11 -6.61 4.86
C THR A 250 11.34 -6.96 3.59
N HIS A 251 11.73 -6.36 2.47
CA HIS A 251 11.21 -6.75 1.16
C HIS A 251 11.55 -8.21 0.85
N ILE A 252 10.70 -8.90 0.09
CA ILE A 252 10.86 -10.33 -0.24
C ILE A 252 12.25 -10.67 -0.82
N ALA A 253 12.84 -9.75 -1.59
CA ALA A 253 14.19 -9.92 -2.14
C ALA A 253 15.32 -9.86 -1.09
N GLU A 254 15.02 -9.41 0.13
CA GLU A 254 16.00 -9.19 1.22
C GLU A 254 15.67 -9.98 2.50
N GLN A 255 14.81 -10.99 2.41
CA GLN A 255 14.42 -11.79 3.59
C GLN A 255 15.62 -12.39 4.34
N GLY A 256 16.66 -12.80 3.61
CA GLY A 256 17.91 -13.30 4.21
C GLY A 256 18.70 -12.28 5.04
N SER A 257 18.49 -10.99 4.84
CA SER A 257 19.21 -9.95 5.59
C SER A 257 18.84 -9.88 7.06
N ALA A 258 17.64 -10.33 7.43
CA ALA A 258 17.18 -10.37 8.82
C ALA A 258 17.75 -11.55 9.61
N ALA A 259 18.13 -12.65 8.95
CA ALA A 259 18.52 -13.89 9.61
C ALA A 259 19.60 -13.75 10.71
N PRO A 260 20.66 -12.91 10.56
CA PRO A 260 21.67 -12.73 11.60
C PRO A 260 21.16 -12.08 12.89
N TYR A 261 20.01 -11.43 12.84
CA TYR A 261 19.44 -10.67 13.97
C TYR A 261 18.33 -11.42 14.69
N LEU A 262 17.84 -12.55 14.14
CA LEU A 262 16.72 -13.27 14.72
C LEU A 262 17.12 -13.98 16.01
N GLY A 263 16.24 -13.90 17.02
CA GLY A 263 16.48 -14.44 18.33
C GLY A 263 15.19 -14.73 19.11
N LYS A 264 15.29 -14.70 20.42
CA LYS A 264 14.14 -14.92 21.30
C LYS A 264 13.13 -13.78 21.24
N ARG A 265 13.61 -12.52 21.16
CA ARG A 265 12.81 -11.29 21.17
C ARG A 265 12.74 -10.61 19.81
N ILE A 266 13.56 -11.01 18.86
CA ILE A 266 13.56 -10.48 17.50
C ILE A 266 13.03 -11.55 16.56
N ARG A 267 11.93 -11.25 15.85
CA ARG A 267 11.23 -12.17 14.94
C ARG A 267 11.18 -11.60 13.54
N PHE A 268 11.12 -12.47 12.55
CA PHE A 268 10.91 -12.08 11.16
C PHE A 268 9.41 -12.09 10.86
N LEU A 269 8.89 -10.98 10.32
CA LEU A 269 7.50 -10.83 9.88
C LEU A 269 7.46 -10.61 8.36
N GLY A 270 7.70 -11.68 7.61
CA GLY A 270 7.66 -11.65 6.13
C GLY A 270 6.26 -11.82 5.56
N ASN A 271 6.19 -11.91 4.23
CA ASN A 271 4.91 -12.07 3.53
C ASN A 271 4.20 -13.41 3.85
N GLU A 272 4.97 -14.45 4.20
CA GLU A 272 4.39 -15.75 4.62
C GLU A 272 3.69 -15.67 5.99
N GLN A 273 4.17 -14.78 6.88
CA GLN A 273 3.61 -14.55 8.21
C GLN A 273 2.44 -13.56 8.15
N ALA A 274 2.59 -12.50 7.37
CA ALA A 274 1.56 -11.50 7.12
C ALA A 274 1.74 -10.94 5.70
N GLU A 275 0.87 -11.32 4.78
CA GLU A 275 0.94 -10.89 3.38
C GLU A 275 0.92 -9.37 3.26
N ASP A 276 -0.01 -8.73 3.97
CA ASP A 276 -0.11 -7.27 4.10
C ASP A 276 -0.10 -6.87 5.59
N VAL A 277 0.96 -6.15 5.98
CA VAL A 277 1.08 -5.66 7.36
C VAL A 277 0.19 -4.46 7.65
N THR A 278 -0.31 -3.78 6.61
CA THR A 278 -1.11 -2.54 6.80
C THR A 278 -2.37 -2.81 7.62
N GLY A 279 -3.04 -3.94 7.40
CA GLY A 279 -4.25 -4.31 8.14
C GLY A 279 -4.03 -4.59 9.64
N ILE A 280 -2.78 -4.76 10.07
CA ILE A 280 -2.42 -5.04 11.47
C ILE A 280 -1.42 -4.02 12.06
N LEU A 281 -1.20 -2.89 11.41
CA LEU A 281 -0.24 -1.88 11.89
C LEU A 281 -0.55 -1.38 13.31
N ASN A 282 -1.80 -1.33 13.68
CA ASN A 282 -2.26 -0.85 14.98
C ASN A 282 -1.91 -1.79 16.16
N ILE A 283 -1.44 -3.03 15.90
CA ILE A 283 -0.96 -3.90 16.98
C ILE A 283 0.46 -3.56 17.44
N PHE A 284 1.21 -2.77 16.68
CA PHE A 284 2.57 -2.36 17.06
C PHE A 284 2.53 -1.06 17.87
N ASP A 285 3.34 -1.00 18.94
CA ASP A 285 3.44 0.15 19.83
C ASP A 285 4.52 1.15 19.41
N CYS A 286 5.40 0.74 18.49
CA CYS A 286 6.39 1.60 17.86
C CYS A 286 6.71 1.11 16.45
N LEU A 287 6.86 2.04 15.52
CA LEU A 287 7.36 1.77 14.17
C LEU A 287 8.78 2.29 14.01
N ILE A 288 9.70 1.41 13.58
CA ILE A 288 11.04 1.80 13.11
C ILE A 288 11.03 1.72 11.58
N THR A 289 11.40 2.79 10.92
CA THR A 289 11.46 2.83 9.45
C THR A 289 12.52 3.85 8.97
N ASP A 290 12.53 4.16 7.69
CA ASP A 290 13.43 5.14 7.08
C ASP A 290 12.70 6.02 6.04
N TYR A 291 12.52 5.57 4.80
CA TYR A 291 11.90 6.34 3.70
C TYR A 291 10.58 5.73 3.22
N SER A 292 10.06 4.72 3.92
CA SER A 292 8.84 4.04 3.54
C SER A 292 7.61 4.87 3.88
N SER A 293 6.64 4.95 2.95
CA SER A 293 5.36 5.59 3.21
C SER A 293 4.47 4.87 4.24
N ILE A 294 4.89 3.70 4.73
CA ILE A 294 4.17 2.95 5.77
C ILE A 294 3.94 3.78 7.04
N TYR A 295 4.88 4.70 7.36
CA TYR A 295 4.73 5.55 8.53
C TYR A 295 3.55 6.51 8.42
N ILE A 296 3.14 6.88 7.19
CA ILE A 296 1.99 7.76 7.00
C ILE A 296 0.69 7.03 7.33
N ASP A 297 0.58 5.75 6.98
CA ASP A 297 -0.54 4.92 7.43
C ASP A 297 -0.47 4.73 8.96
N TYR A 298 0.73 4.52 9.51
CA TYR A 298 0.94 4.34 10.94
C TYR A 298 0.63 5.61 11.78
N LEU A 299 0.70 6.82 11.19
CA LEU A 299 0.26 8.07 11.83
C LEU A 299 -1.19 8.01 12.32
N LEU A 300 -2.04 7.23 11.66
CA LEU A 300 -3.44 7.02 12.07
C LEU A 300 -3.58 6.32 13.43
N THR A 301 -2.52 5.71 13.95
CA THR A 301 -2.51 5.06 15.27
C THR A 301 -2.10 6.00 16.41
N ASP A 302 -1.56 7.18 16.11
CA ASP A 302 -0.94 8.14 17.04
C ASP A 302 0.18 7.53 17.90
N LYS A 303 0.82 6.46 17.45
CA LYS A 303 1.87 5.77 18.20
C LYS A 303 3.28 6.24 17.80
N PRO A 304 4.30 6.09 18.67
CA PRO A 304 5.68 6.49 18.42
C PRO A 304 6.30 5.87 17.17
N MET A 305 7.20 6.61 16.52
CA MET A 305 8.00 6.11 15.41
C MET A 305 9.44 6.62 15.50
N ILE A 306 10.37 5.80 15.01
CA ILE A 306 11.81 6.07 14.96
C ILE A 306 12.27 5.96 13.50
N PHE A 307 13.09 6.90 13.06
CA PHE A 307 13.61 6.92 11.69
C PHE A 307 15.11 6.66 11.65
N LEU A 308 15.54 5.72 10.77
CA LEU A 308 16.94 5.34 10.60
C LEU A 308 17.47 5.65 9.19
N PRO A 309 17.62 6.93 8.80
CA PRO A 309 17.98 7.35 7.44
C PRO A 309 19.50 7.36 7.22
N TYR A 310 20.21 6.24 7.46
CA TYR A 310 21.66 6.13 7.45
C TYR A 310 22.34 6.44 6.10
N ASP A 311 21.63 6.28 5.00
CA ASP A 311 22.08 6.48 3.62
C ASP A 311 21.30 7.59 2.90
N ARG A 312 20.88 8.62 3.65
CA ARG A 312 19.98 9.69 3.19
C ARG A 312 20.44 10.36 1.88
N LYS A 313 21.73 10.65 1.76
CA LYS A 313 22.28 11.34 0.61
C LYS A 313 22.13 10.49 -0.67
N GLU A 314 22.49 9.23 -0.58
CA GLU A 314 22.39 8.26 -1.68
C GLU A 314 20.92 8.04 -2.07
N TYR A 315 20.06 7.88 -1.09
CA TYR A 315 18.64 7.61 -1.32
C TYR A 315 17.91 8.78 -2.00
N LEU A 316 18.17 10.01 -1.58
CA LEU A 316 17.51 11.21 -2.12
C LEU A 316 17.97 11.56 -3.54
N THR A 317 19.19 11.18 -3.94
CA THR A 317 19.69 11.48 -5.29
C THR A 317 19.03 10.65 -6.39
N GLY A 318 18.41 9.50 -6.08
CA GLY A 318 17.88 8.56 -7.09
C GLY A 318 16.60 9.03 -7.75
N ARG A 319 15.49 9.09 -7.00
CA ARG A 319 14.14 9.44 -7.52
C ARG A 319 13.67 10.84 -7.17
N GLY A 320 14.25 11.44 -6.14
CA GLY A 320 13.78 12.69 -5.54
C GLY A 320 12.52 12.49 -4.69
N MET A 321 12.33 13.42 -3.76
CA MET A 321 11.19 13.46 -2.85
C MET A 321 10.22 14.57 -3.27
N ASN A 322 8.96 14.43 -2.87
CA ASN A 322 7.93 15.45 -3.05
C ASN A 322 7.86 16.41 -1.84
N PHE A 323 8.42 16.00 -0.71
CA PHE A 323 8.42 16.74 0.56
C PHE A 323 9.83 16.78 1.14
N ASP A 324 10.13 17.78 1.96
CA ASP A 324 11.36 17.78 2.77
C ASP A 324 11.28 16.65 3.80
N TYR A 325 12.32 15.82 3.82
CA TYR A 325 12.32 14.62 4.66
C TYR A 325 12.22 14.95 6.16
N ASP A 326 12.91 15.98 6.62
CA ASP A 326 12.91 16.34 8.05
C ASP A 326 11.58 16.95 8.49
N GLU A 327 10.91 17.66 7.58
CA GLU A 327 9.60 18.25 7.87
C GLU A 327 8.47 17.23 7.97
N VAL A 328 8.62 16.07 7.34
CA VAL A 328 7.53 15.07 7.27
C VAL A 328 7.83 13.77 8.00
N THR A 329 8.94 13.64 8.70
CA THR A 329 9.30 12.45 9.48
C THR A 329 9.27 12.74 10.98
N PRO A 330 8.09 12.62 11.63
CA PRO A 330 7.84 13.08 12.99
C PRO A 330 8.29 12.06 14.04
N GLY A 331 9.58 11.88 14.18
CA GLY A 331 10.18 10.97 15.15
C GLY A 331 11.69 11.17 15.27
N PRO A 332 12.32 10.69 16.35
CA PRO A 332 13.75 10.77 16.54
C PRO A 332 14.52 10.04 15.45
N LYS A 333 15.72 10.53 15.15
CA LYS A 333 16.67 9.97 14.18
C LYS A 333 17.99 9.66 14.90
N PRO A 334 18.03 8.60 15.73
CA PRO A 334 19.22 8.26 16.52
C PRO A 334 20.39 7.90 15.61
N ASP A 335 21.58 8.35 16.00
CA ASP A 335 22.86 8.13 15.33
C ASP A 335 23.77 7.13 16.04
N THR A 336 23.44 6.78 17.29
CA THR A 336 24.13 5.76 18.09
C THR A 336 23.17 4.68 18.59
N PHE A 337 23.69 3.48 18.86
CA PHE A 337 22.89 2.41 19.41
C PHE A 337 22.28 2.76 20.77
N GLN A 338 23.01 3.49 21.60
CA GLN A 338 22.47 3.94 22.89
C GLN A 338 21.31 4.94 22.73
N SER A 339 21.43 5.92 21.83
CA SER A 339 20.33 6.86 21.56
C SER A 339 19.10 6.17 20.96
N PHE A 340 19.30 5.11 20.17
CA PHE A 340 18.23 4.26 19.65
C PHE A 340 17.50 3.49 20.77
N LEU A 341 18.23 2.85 21.71
CA LEU A 341 17.62 2.16 22.84
C LEU A 341 16.81 3.14 23.73
N ASN A 342 17.33 4.34 23.95
CA ASN A 342 16.61 5.39 24.70
C ASN A 342 15.31 5.79 23.97
N ALA A 343 15.34 5.93 22.64
CA ALA A 343 14.17 6.29 21.85
C ALA A 343 13.08 5.19 21.85
N LEU A 344 13.43 3.93 22.08
CA LEU A 344 12.46 2.85 22.27
C LEU A 344 11.71 2.94 23.60
N LEU A 345 12.31 3.55 24.63
CA LEU A 345 11.70 3.63 25.97
C LEU A 345 10.90 4.90 26.19
N THR A 346 11.37 6.01 25.66
CA THR A 346 10.87 7.35 26.01
C THR A 346 10.33 8.05 24.77
N GLU A 347 9.15 8.61 24.92
CA GLU A 347 8.57 9.51 23.94
C GLU A 347 8.70 10.96 24.44
N ASP A 348 9.32 11.82 23.63
CA ASP A 348 9.31 13.26 23.82
C ASP A 348 7.95 13.81 23.34
N SER A 349 7.32 14.65 24.15
CA SER A 349 6.06 15.34 23.82
C SER A 349 6.13 16.16 22.52
N HIS A 350 7.32 16.62 22.15
CA HIS A 350 7.58 17.27 20.87
C HIS A 350 7.18 16.37 19.70
N TRP A 351 7.57 15.10 19.72
CA TRP A 351 7.27 14.17 18.62
C TRP A 351 5.78 13.86 18.49
N LYS A 352 5.04 13.85 19.60
CA LYS A 352 3.58 13.75 19.53
C LYS A 352 2.99 14.94 18.77
N THR A 353 3.39 16.16 19.09
CA THR A 353 2.93 17.38 18.40
C THR A 353 3.29 17.34 16.90
N GLU A 354 4.51 16.88 16.57
CA GLU A 354 4.92 16.74 15.16
C GLU A 354 4.14 15.63 14.43
N ARG A 355 3.81 14.50 15.08
CA ARG A 355 2.94 13.49 14.50
C ARG A 355 1.55 14.04 14.20
N ASP A 356 0.95 14.78 15.12
CA ASP A 356 -0.36 15.41 14.91
C ASP A 356 -0.31 16.35 13.69
N ARG A 357 0.72 17.19 13.59
CA ARG A 357 0.91 18.10 12.45
C ARG A 357 1.08 17.36 11.12
N VAL A 358 1.92 16.33 11.08
CA VAL A 358 2.18 15.56 9.86
C VAL A 358 0.97 14.69 9.50
N ASN A 359 0.25 14.18 10.50
CA ASN A 359 -0.98 13.43 10.26
C ASN A 359 -2.06 14.31 9.62
N LEU A 360 -2.26 15.53 10.11
CA LEU A 360 -3.18 16.49 9.48
C LEU A 360 -2.79 16.86 8.05
N LEU A 361 -1.49 16.85 7.72
CA LEU A 361 -1.03 17.08 6.36
C LEU A 361 -1.41 15.95 5.39
N PHE A 362 -1.28 14.71 5.86
CA PHE A 362 -1.38 13.53 4.99
C PHE A 362 -2.70 12.76 5.12
N ASN A 363 -3.37 12.80 6.25
CA ASN A 363 -4.56 12.01 6.53
C ASN A 363 -5.68 12.92 7.07
N GLU A 364 -6.75 13.09 6.30
CA GLU A 364 -7.97 13.76 6.74
C GLU A 364 -9.08 12.76 7.09
N ILE A 365 -8.95 11.50 6.66
CA ILE A 365 -9.92 10.43 6.90
C ILE A 365 -9.43 9.60 8.09
N HIS A 366 -10.14 9.70 9.21
CA HIS A 366 -9.83 9.04 10.49
C HIS A 366 -10.87 7.98 10.85
N GLU A 367 -11.52 7.38 9.86
CA GLU A 367 -12.55 6.34 10.00
C GLU A 367 -12.50 5.40 8.80
N PRO A 368 -13.14 4.21 8.86
CA PRO A 368 -13.24 3.31 7.72
C PRO A 368 -13.89 3.98 6.52
N CYS A 369 -13.28 3.88 5.34
CA CYS A 369 -13.70 4.62 4.16
C CYS A 369 -14.35 3.76 3.06
N SER A 370 -14.28 2.43 3.12
CA SER A 370 -14.79 1.54 2.07
C SER A 370 -16.29 1.74 1.81
N ALA A 371 -17.09 1.89 2.86
CA ALA A 371 -18.53 2.15 2.74
C ALA A 371 -18.80 3.45 1.97
N GLN A 372 -18.14 4.53 2.36
CA GLN A 372 -18.29 5.84 1.73
C GLN A 372 -17.87 5.80 0.25
N ILE A 373 -16.75 5.16 -0.09
CA ILE A 373 -16.29 5.02 -1.48
C ILE A 373 -17.36 4.31 -2.30
N CYS A 374 -17.91 3.19 -1.81
CA CYS A 374 -18.96 2.45 -2.50
C CYS A 374 -20.22 3.31 -2.71
N GLU A 375 -20.67 4.03 -1.69
CA GLU A 375 -21.83 4.92 -1.78
C GLU A 375 -21.65 6.01 -2.84
N GLN A 376 -20.47 6.64 -2.92
CA GLN A 376 -20.17 7.65 -3.96
C GLN A 376 -20.22 7.07 -5.38
N ILE A 377 -19.75 5.84 -5.56
CA ILE A 377 -19.79 5.16 -6.86
C ILE A 377 -21.21 4.74 -7.20
N LEU A 378 -21.98 4.19 -6.26
CA LEU A 378 -23.38 3.84 -6.46
C LEU A 378 -24.23 5.07 -6.85
N LYS A 379 -24.04 6.20 -6.18
CA LYS A 379 -24.67 7.47 -6.58
C LYS A 379 -24.31 7.90 -7.99
N LYS A 380 -23.03 7.66 -8.40
CA LYS A 380 -22.55 8.05 -9.73
C LYS A 380 -23.10 7.18 -10.85
N ILE A 381 -23.33 5.89 -10.64
CA ILE A 381 -23.91 4.98 -11.65
C ILE A 381 -25.43 5.14 -11.82
N GLN A 382 -26.10 5.78 -10.85
CA GLN A 382 -27.55 6.05 -10.90
C GLN A 382 -27.90 7.38 -11.62
N GLN A 383 -26.89 8.23 -11.87
CA GLN A 383 -27.01 9.48 -12.62
C GLN A 383 -26.91 9.25 -14.15
#